data_882896503d9c27106cb0e82516e12324
#
_entry.id   882896503d9c27106cb0e82516e12324
#
_cell.length_a   1.000
_cell.length_b   1.000
_cell.length_c   1.000
_cell.angle_alpha   90.00
_cell.angle_beta   90.00
_cell.angle_gamma   90.00
#
_symmetry.space_group_name_H-M   'P 1'
#
loop_
_entity.id
_entity.type
_entity.pdbx_description
1 polymer ?
#
loop_
_entity_poly.entity_id
_entity_poly.type
_entity_poly.pdbx_seq_one_letter_code
_entity_poly.pdbx_strand_id
1 'polypeptide(L)'
;HFDNTVGNVGPIYVINVLDPSVHKAADKTTKELSFSNKRAEFESAEIILDTFAIADKAEGVDYSLSYNFEKGTVVVTLLKEETSATLTCSFDTVDTSAVEASDIIGQTTEDGQYSGLHALKLIYQYHNAVLNLLAAPGWSHIPAVYKAMLNTVQKLNGHWDGFVNADIPLVDDKGAAIDTIAKAVAWKAANGYTSERSKVYWPQIKGSDGKVYHL
;
A
#
# COMPACT_ATOMS: atom_id res chain seq x y z
N HIS A 1 7.49 10.86 8.44
CA HIS A 1 8.94 10.60 8.63
C HIS A 1 9.81 11.58 7.85
N PHE A 2 9.52 11.80 6.57
CA PHE A 2 10.27 12.74 5.73
C PHE A 2 10.26 14.16 6.29
N ASP A 3 9.10 14.66 6.68
CA ASP A 3 8.97 16.03 7.20
C ASP A 3 9.74 16.25 8.51
N ASN A 4 9.78 15.23 9.37
CA ASN A 4 10.43 15.33 10.67
C ASN A 4 11.96 15.12 10.61
N THR A 5 12.46 14.43 9.58
CA THR A 5 13.87 14.03 9.50
C THR A 5 14.67 14.88 8.54
N VAL A 6 14.08 15.32 7.46
CA VAL A 6 14.77 16.00 6.34
C VAL A 6 14.23 17.41 6.10
N GLY A 7 13.19 17.81 6.82
CA GLY A 7 12.46 19.06 6.60
C GLY A 7 11.43 18.92 5.47
N ASN A 8 10.72 19.99 5.17
CA ASN A 8 9.68 19.98 4.15
C ASN A 8 10.30 19.81 2.75
N VAL A 9 10.19 18.59 2.22
CA VAL A 9 10.72 18.20 0.90
C VAL A 9 9.67 18.27 -0.21
N GLY A 10 8.48 18.77 0.10
CA GLY A 10 7.36 18.89 -0.83
C GLY A 10 6.34 17.75 -0.69
N PRO A 11 5.24 17.82 -1.45
CA PRO A 11 4.15 16.85 -1.33
C PRO A 11 4.57 15.47 -1.82
N ILE A 12 4.14 14.45 -1.08
CA ILE A 12 4.23 13.05 -1.47
C ILE A 12 2.83 12.58 -1.80
N TYR A 13 2.62 12.03 -3.00
CA TYR A 13 1.37 11.43 -3.43
C TYR A 13 1.49 9.91 -3.31
N VAL A 14 0.58 9.30 -2.57
CA VAL A 14 0.52 7.85 -2.39
C VAL A 14 -0.69 7.31 -3.14
N ILE A 15 -0.47 6.32 -3.99
CA ILE A 15 -1.55 5.59 -4.65
C ILE A 15 -1.79 4.32 -3.83
N ASN A 16 -2.99 4.21 -3.26
CA ASN A 16 -3.43 2.98 -2.64
C ASN A 16 -4.02 2.06 -3.73
N VAL A 17 -3.41 0.91 -3.92
CA VAL A 17 -3.85 -0.12 -4.88
C VAL A 17 -4.72 -1.19 -4.25
N LEU A 18 -4.86 -1.19 -2.90
CA LEU A 18 -5.70 -2.15 -2.21
C LEU A 18 -7.18 -1.85 -2.49
N ASP A 19 -7.85 -2.80 -3.09
CA ASP A 19 -9.31 -2.80 -3.28
C ASP A 19 -9.93 -3.86 -2.37
N PRO A 20 -10.71 -3.46 -1.34
CA PRO A 20 -11.33 -4.41 -0.41
C PRO A 20 -12.29 -5.39 -1.06
N SER A 21 -12.77 -5.11 -2.26
CA SER A 21 -13.64 -6.03 -3.01
C SER A 21 -12.87 -7.15 -3.71
N VAL A 22 -11.60 -6.91 -4.04
CA VAL A 22 -10.71 -7.84 -4.76
C VAL A 22 -9.71 -8.49 -3.81
N HIS A 23 -9.04 -7.67 -2.97
CA HIS A 23 -7.98 -8.09 -2.07
C HIS A 23 -8.51 -8.43 -0.67
N LYS A 24 -9.61 -9.15 -0.61
CA LYS A 24 -10.25 -9.58 0.64
C LYS A 24 -9.79 -10.98 0.99
N ALA A 25 -9.45 -11.23 2.26
CA ALA A 25 -9.18 -12.57 2.76
C ALA A 25 -10.41 -13.48 2.59
N ALA A 26 -10.15 -14.77 2.30
CA ALA A 26 -11.22 -15.74 2.03
C ALA A 26 -12.14 -15.97 3.24
N ASP A 27 -11.57 -15.96 4.43
CA ASP A 27 -12.28 -16.23 5.68
C ASP A 27 -12.48 -14.96 6.51
N LYS A 28 -13.65 -14.87 7.14
CA LYS A 28 -13.91 -13.83 8.14
C LYS A 28 -13.11 -14.07 9.41
N THR A 29 -12.53 -13.01 9.92
CA THR A 29 -11.90 -13.03 11.23
C THR A 29 -12.98 -12.92 12.32
N THR A 30 -12.90 -13.81 13.30
CA THR A 30 -13.80 -13.79 14.49
C THR A 30 -12.95 -13.51 15.72
N LYS A 31 -13.41 -12.61 16.60
CA LYS A 31 -12.70 -12.22 17.82
C LYS A 31 -13.65 -12.00 18.97
N GLU A 32 -13.24 -12.45 20.16
CA GLU A 32 -13.93 -12.10 21.40
C GLU A 32 -13.42 -10.76 21.93
N LEU A 33 -14.35 -9.89 22.24
CA LEU A 33 -14.08 -8.55 22.80
C LEU A 33 -14.59 -8.50 24.24
N SER A 34 -13.68 -8.21 25.17
CA SER A 34 -13.99 -7.95 26.55
C SER A 34 -14.17 -6.45 26.76
N PHE A 35 -15.36 -6.04 27.16
CA PHE A 35 -15.69 -4.63 27.40
C PHE A 35 -15.41 -4.24 28.84
N SER A 36 -14.73 -3.11 29.03
CA SER A 36 -14.57 -2.41 30.31
C SER A 36 -15.05 -0.98 30.16
N ASN A 37 -15.94 -0.57 31.07
CA ASN A 37 -16.57 0.75 30.97
C ASN A 37 -17.19 1.02 29.58
N LYS A 38 -17.88 0.02 29.03
CA LYS A 38 -18.52 0.05 27.71
C LYS A 38 -17.55 0.11 26.51
N ARG A 39 -16.23 0.02 26.71
CA ARG A 39 -15.23 0.16 25.65
C ARG A 39 -14.40 -1.11 25.52
N ALA A 40 -14.19 -1.54 24.31
CA ALA A 40 -13.19 -2.53 23.93
C ALA A 40 -12.29 -1.96 22.82
N GLU A 41 -11.02 -2.34 22.83
CA GLU A 41 -10.02 -1.89 21.84
C GLU A 41 -9.16 -3.08 21.44
N PHE A 42 -8.87 -3.20 20.16
CA PHE A 42 -7.99 -4.24 19.65
C PHE A 42 -7.22 -3.76 18.41
N GLU A 43 -6.03 -4.30 18.21
CA GLU A 43 -5.22 -4.01 17.03
C GLU A 43 -5.72 -4.79 15.82
N SER A 44 -5.89 -4.10 14.69
CA SER A 44 -6.15 -4.69 13.38
C SER A 44 -5.86 -3.65 12.31
N ALA A 45 -4.69 -3.76 11.66
CA ALA A 45 -4.31 -2.86 10.56
C ALA A 45 -5.02 -3.24 9.24
N GLU A 46 -5.51 -4.46 9.14
CA GLU A 46 -6.04 -5.05 7.90
C GLU A 46 -7.58 -5.12 7.88
N ILE A 47 -8.24 -4.59 8.90
CA ILE A 47 -9.70 -4.65 9.00
C ILE A 47 -10.41 -3.86 7.90
N ILE A 48 -11.46 -4.45 7.33
CA ILE A 48 -12.44 -3.74 6.50
C ILE A 48 -13.58 -3.31 7.42
N LEU A 49 -13.54 -2.06 7.88
CA LEU A 49 -14.41 -1.54 8.95
C LEU A 49 -15.91 -1.73 8.64
N ASP A 50 -16.33 -1.51 7.40
CA ASP A 50 -17.73 -1.64 6.99
C ASP A 50 -18.30 -3.05 7.09
N THR A 51 -17.43 -4.05 7.31
CA THR A 51 -17.82 -5.46 7.46
C THR A 51 -17.88 -5.91 8.92
N PHE A 52 -17.52 -5.02 9.84
CA PHE A 52 -17.52 -5.33 11.27
C PHE A 52 -18.95 -5.54 11.78
N ALA A 53 -19.15 -6.63 12.51
CA ALA A 53 -20.46 -6.95 13.10
C ALA A 53 -20.28 -7.65 14.46
N ILE A 54 -21.18 -7.32 15.37
CA ILE A 54 -21.38 -8.07 16.62
C ILE A 54 -22.72 -8.80 16.50
N ALA A 55 -22.74 -10.11 16.84
CA ALA A 55 -23.95 -10.91 16.76
C ALA A 55 -25.10 -10.28 17.57
N ASP A 56 -26.28 -10.23 16.97
CA ASP A 56 -27.53 -9.69 17.55
C ASP A 56 -27.46 -8.22 17.97
N LYS A 57 -26.50 -7.42 17.45
CA LYS A 57 -26.35 -6.00 17.73
C LYS A 57 -26.24 -5.18 16.43
N ALA A 58 -26.79 -3.97 16.47
CA ALA A 58 -26.76 -3.04 15.33
C ALA A 58 -25.82 -1.86 15.61
N GLU A 59 -24.97 -1.54 14.63
CA GLU A 59 -24.15 -0.33 14.68
C GLU A 59 -25.02 0.94 14.69
N GLY A 60 -24.61 1.94 15.46
CA GLY A 60 -25.35 3.19 15.67
C GLY A 60 -26.52 3.08 16.66
N VAL A 61 -26.93 1.86 17.05
CA VAL A 61 -28.02 1.61 18.03
C VAL A 61 -27.50 0.95 19.30
N ASP A 62 -26.73 -0.11 19.14
CA ASP A 62 -26.20 -0.91 20.25
C ASP A 62 -24.73 -0.64 20.51
N TYR A 63 -23.97 -0.34 19.48
CA TYR A 63 -22.55 0.03 19.57
C TYR A 63 -22.18 1.07 18.53
N SER A 64 -21.05 1.74 18.74
CA SER A 64 -20.38 2.59 17.76
C SER A 64 -18.97 2.06 17.51
N LEU A 65 -18.50 2.25 16.26
CA LEU A 65 -17.21 1.83 15.81
C LEU A 65 -16.35 3.04 15.45
N SER A 66 -15.08 3.02 15.83
CA SER A 66 -14.10 4.01 15.39
C SER A 66 -12.72 3.38 15.21
N TYR A 67 -11.90 4.01 14.38
CA TYR A 67 -10.54 3.54 14.12
C TYR A 67 -9.52 4.60 14.52
N ASN A 68 -8.55 4.20 15.33
CA ASN A 68 -7.43 5.05 15.70
C ASN A 68 -6.25 4.78 14.77
N PHE A 69 -6.02 5.68 13.80
CA PHE A 69 -4.97 5.54 12.78
C PHE A 69 -3.55 5.63 13.37
N GLU A 70 -3.35 6.36 14.48
CA GLU A 70 -2.04 6.47 15.09
C GLU A 70 -1.59 5.15 15.73
N LYS A 71 -2.55 4.42 16.31
CA LYS A 71 -2.29 3.16 17.01
C LYS A 71 -2.58 1.92 16.17
N GLY A 72 -3.27 2.06 15.04
CA GLY A 72 -3.76 0.93 14.26
C GLY A 72 -4.80 0.10 15.00
N THR A 73 -5.64 0.73 15.86
CA THR A 73 -6.58 0.03 16.72
C THR A 73 -8.03 0.35 16.36
N VAL A 74 -8.86 -0.68 16.45
CA VAL A 74 -10.32 -0.58 16.37
C VAL A 74 -10.86 -0.36 17.77
N VAL A 75 -11.71 0.64 17.93
CA VAL A 75 -12.38 0.97 19.18
C VAL A 75 -13.86 0.75 19.03
N VAL A 76 -14.40 -0.12 19.87
CA VAL A 76 -15.84 -0.42 19.95
C VAL A 76 -16.40 0.12 21.24
N THR A 77 -17.47 0.91 21.16
CA THR A 77 -18.13 1.50 22.33
C THR A 77 -19.59 1.07 22.38
N LEU A 78 -20.02 0.43 23.46
CA LEU A 78 -21.42 0.07 23.68
C LEU A 78 -22.24 1.32 24.03
N LEU A 79 -23.35 1.51 23.35
CA LEU A 79 -24.25 2.67 23.53
C LEU A 79 -25.29 2.41 24.62
N LYS A 80 -25.71 1.15 24.78
CA LYS A 80 -26.65 0.74 25.82
C LYS A 80 -25.93 0.33 27.12
N GLU A 81 -26.67 0.32 28.24
CA GLU A 81 -26.10 -0.07 29.53
C GLU A 81 -25.84 -1.57 29.65
N GLU A 82 -24.64 -1.96 29.27
CA GLU A 82 -24.09 -3.29 29.60
C GLU A 82 -22.80 -3.05 30.39
N THR A 83 -22.77 -3.44 31.67
CA THR A 83 -21.69 -3.06 32.58
C THR A 83 -20.42 -3.87 32.44
N SER A 84 -20.49 -5.09 31.92
CA SER A 84 -19.34 -5.87 31.44
C SER A 84 -19.87 -7.04 30.61
N ALA A 85 -19.43 -7.13 29.37
CA ALA A 85 -19.82 -8.20 28.46
C ALA A 85 -18.57 -8.68 27.71
N THR A 86 -18.51 -9.97 27.48
CA THR A 86 -17.66 -10.53 26.43
C THR A 86 -18.54 -10.79 25.23
N LEU A 87 -18.27 -10.12 24.12
CA LEU A 87 -19.06 -10.24 22.91
C LEU A 87 -18.17 -10.73 21.77
N THR A 88 -18.73 -11.56 20.92
CA THR A 88 -18.04 -12.03 19.71
C THR A 88 -18.34 -11.12 18.55
N CYS A 89 -17.29 -10.59 17.93
CA CYS A 89 -17.39 -9.85 16.68
C CYS A 89 -16.83 -10.65 15.51
N SER A 90 -17.25 -10.30 14.31
CA SER A 90 -16.69 -10.79 13.06
C SER A 90 -16.48 -9.66 12.09
N PHE A 91 -15.46 -9.75 11.28
CA PHE A 91 -15.12 -8.77 10.24
C PHE A 91 -14.27 -9.41 9.15
N ASP A 92 -14.27 -8.76 8.00
CA ASP A 92 -13.36 -9.14 6.91
C ASP A 92 -12.05 -8.39 7.04
N THR A 93 -10.98 -8.99 6.52
CA THR A 93 -9.64 -8.38 6.47
C THR A 93 -9.14 -8.32 5.03
N VAL A 94 -8.26 -7.35 4.78
CA VAL A 94 -7.56 -7.23 3.50
C VAL A 94 -6.42 -8.25 3.48
N ASP A 95 -6.29 -8.96 2.36
CA ASP A 95 -5.15 -9.81 2.06
C ASP A 95 -4.16 -9.06 1.17
N THR A 96 -3.11 -8.51 1.76
CA THR A 96 -2.06 -7.80 1.04
C THR A 96 -1.24 -8.70 0.13
N SER A 97 -1.24 -10.02 0.36
CA SER A 97 -0.54 -10.99 -0.48
C SER A 97 -1.26 -11.27 -1.81
N ALA A 98 -2.55 -10.90 -1.90
CA ALA A 98 -3.34 -11.01 -3.12
C ALA A 98 -3.03 -9.89 -4.14
N VAL A 99 -2.28 -8.85 -3.75
CA VAL A 99 -1.89 -7.77 -4.67
C VAL A 99 -0.89 -8.31 -5.69
N GLU A 100 -1.16 -8.05 -6.96
CA GLU A 100 -0.34 -8.49 -8.08
C GLU A 100 0.29 -7.29 -8.83
N ALA A 101 1.23 -7.58 -9.72
CA ALA A 101 1.88 -6.57 -10.57
C ALA A 101 0.85 -5.83 -11.46
N SER A 102 -0.24 -6.49 -11.84
CA SER A 102 -1.36 -5.91 -12.58
C SER A 102 -2.07 -4.78 -11.81
N ASP A 103 -2.17 -4.90 -10.48
CA ASP A 103 -2.81 -3.88 -9.64
C ASP A 103 -1.95 -2.64 -9.50
N ILE A 104 -0.61 -2.86 -9.42
CA ILE A 104 0.35 -1.76 -9.42
C ILE A 104 0.33 -1.01 -10.76
N ILE A 105 0.35 -1.73 -11.88
CA ILE A 105 0.26 -1.15 -13.23
C ILE A 105 -1.09 -0.44 -13.38
N GLY A 106 -2.15 -1.10 -12.99
CA GLY A 106 -3.51 -0.59 -13.06
C GLY A 106 -4.02 -0.47 -14.49
N GLN A 107 -5.17 0.16 -14.62
CA GLN A 107 -5.84 0.38 -15.89
C GLN A 107 -6.72 1.64 -15.87
N THR A 108 -7.18 2.01 -17.06
CA THR A 108 -8.29 2.95 -17.23
C THR A 108 -9.49 2.13 -17.72
N THR A 109 -10.59 2.16 -16.97
CA THR A 109 -11.83 1.46 -17.35
C THR A 109 -12.58 2.22 -18.44
N GLU A 110 -13.55 1.56 -19.08
CA GLU A 110 -14.42 2.20 -20.07
C GLU A 110 -15.22 3.37 -19.48
N ASP A 111 -15.57 3.30 -18.20
CA ASP A 111 -16.24 4.37 -17.45
C ASP A 111 -15.30 5.50 -17.01
N GLY A 112 -14.03 5.46 -17.41
CA GLY A 112 -13.04 6.50 -17.10
C GLY A 112 -12.46 6.45 -15.69
N GLN A 113 -12.62 5.36 -14.96
CA GLN A 113 -11.98 5.16 -13.67
C GLN A 113 -10.52 4.77 -13.87
N TYR A 114 -9.66 5.24 -12.98
CA TYR A 114 -8.23 4.96 -13.01
C TYR A 114 -7.81 4.15 -11.79
N SER A 115 -6.98 3.12 -12.02
CA SER A 115 -6.34 2.34 -10.95
C SER A 115 -4.82 2.30 -11.14
N GLY A 116 -4.08 1.93 -10.07
CA GLY A 116 -2.64 1.79 -10.10
C GLY A 116 -1.92 3.02 -10.66
N LEU A 117 -0.90 2.81 -11.48
CA LEU A 117 -0.12 3.90 -12.10
C LEU A 117 -0.96 4.82 -13.00
N HIS A 118 -2.09 4.35 -13.54
CA HIS A 118 -2.96 5.20 -14.35
C HIS A 118 -3.59 6.34 -13.55
N ALA A 119 -3.77 6.17 -12.24
CA ALA A 119 -4.29 7.22 -11.35
C ALA A 119 -3.37 8.45 -11.24
N LEU A 120 -2.09 8.32 -11.63
CA LEU A 120 -1.14 9.45 -11.66
C LEU A 120 -1.58 10.61 -12.57
N LYS A 121 -2.39 10.33 -13.58
CA LYS A 121 -2.97 11.35 -14.45
C LYS A 121 -3.84 12.35 -13.70
N LEU A 122 -4.39 11.94 -12.55
CA LEU A 122 -5.26 12.77 -11.73
C LEU A 122 -4.49 13.79 -10.88
N ILE A 123 -3.19 13.59 -10.62
CA ILE A 123 -2.39 14.46 -9.76
C ILE A 123 -2.41 15.91 -10.28
N TYR A 124 -2.17 16.11 -11.55
CA TYR A 124 -2.20 17.45 -12.12
C TYR A 124 -3.61 18.08 -12.07
N GLN A 125 -4.64 17.30 -12.36
CA GLN A 125 -6.02 17.76 -12.38
C GLN A 125 -6.53 18.21 -11.01
N TYR A 126 -6.20 17.44 -9.96
CA TYR A 126 -6.70 17.71 -8.61
C TYR A 126 -5.77 18.58 -7.76
N HIS A 127 -4.46 18.53 -8.02
CA HIS A 127 -3.47 19.16 -7.17
C HIS A 127 -2.63 20.22 -7.89
N ASN A 128 -2.81 20.40 -9.20
CA ASN A 128 -2.00 21.30 -10.04
C ASN A 128 -0.49 21.04 -9.84
N ALA A 129 -0.12 19.77 -9.65
CA ALA A 129 1.25 19.36 -9.40
C ALA A 129 1.73 18.41 -10.51
N VAL A 130 3.02 18.50 -10.83
CA VAL A 130 3.67 17.64 -11.80
C VAL A 130 4.52 16.60 -11.07
N LEU A 131 4.37 15.35 -11.46
CA LEU A 131 5.17 14.26 -10.93
C LEU A 131 6.60 14.34 -11.44
N ASN A 132 7.56 14.54 -10.54
CA ASN A 132 8.99 14.58 -10.88
C ASN A 132 9.66 13.22 -10.67
N LEU A 133 9.25 12.48 -9.63
CA LEU A 133 9.85 11.23 -9.23
C LEU A 133 8.78 10.20 -8.96
N LEU A 134 8.93 9.01 -9.52
CA LEU A 134 8.05 7.86 -9.33
C LEU A 134 8.83 6.71 -8.72
N ALA A 135 8.27 6.12 -7.68
CA ALA A 135 8.78 4.91 -7.04
C ALA A 135 7.66 3.91 -6.78
N ALA A 136 7.96 2.63 -6.89
CA ALA A 136 7.08 1.53 -6.50
C ALA A 136 7.90 0.54 -5.65
N PRO A 137 8.14 0.87 -4.37
CA PRO A 137 8.96 0.04 -3.48
C PRO A 137 8.40 -1.37 -3.37
N GLY A 138 9.26 -2.40 -3.50
CA GLY A 138 8.85 -3.80 -3.49
C GLY A 138 8.27 -4.32 -4.81
N TRP A 139 8.01 -3.46 -5.80
CA TRP A 139 7.42 -3.82 -7.09
C TRP A 139 8.25 -3.43 -8.30
N SER A 140 9.07 -2.39 -8.17
CA SER A 140 9.87 -1.83 -9.27
C SER A 140 10.89 -2.79 -9.86
N HIS A 141 11.23 -3.89 -9.17
CA HIS A 141 12.10 -4.95 -9.67
C HIS A 141 11.40 -5.90 -10.67
N ILE A 142 10.07 -5.81 -10.80
CA ILE A 142 9.30 -6.57 -11.78
C ILE A 142 9.39 -5.85 -13.13
N PRO A 143 9.93 -6.48 -14.20
CA PRO A 143 10.17 -5.77 -15.47
C PRO A 143 8.92 -5.15 -16.10
N ALA A 144 7.75 -5.78 -15.94
CA ALA A 144 6.49 -5.25 -16.44
C ALA A 144 6.10 -3.95 -15.71
N VAL A 145 6.24 -3.92 -14.38
CA VAL A 145 5.98 -2.73 -13.54
C VAL A 145 6.97 -1.62 -13.88
N TYR A 146 8.26 -1.93 -13.96
CA TYR A 146 9.29 -0.94 -14.35
C TYR A 146 9.00 -0.30 -15.71
N LYS A 147 8.64 -1.10 -16.70
CA LYS A 147 8.27 -0.60 -18.04
C LYS A 147 7.02 0.28 -17.99
N ALA A 148 6.02 -0.09 -17.20
CA ALA A 148 4.83 0.72 -17.01
C ALA A 148 5.15 2.06 -16.31
N MET A 149 6.03 2.05 -15.29
CA MET A 149 6.52 3.26 -14.64
C MET A 149 7.22 4.19 -15.62
N LEU A 150 8.13 3.68 -16.46
CA LEU A 150 8.80 4.47 -17.48
C LEU A 150 7.83 5.10 -18.48
N ASN A 151 6.84 4.34 -18.93
CA ASN A 151 5.81 4.85 -19.85
C ASN A 151 4.96 5.95 -19.19
N THR A 152 4.66 5.79 -17.89
CA THR A 152 3.85 6.74 -17.15
C THR A 152 4.56 8.09 -16.95
N VAL A 153 5.87 8.09 -16.72
CA VAL A 153 6.63 9.33 -16.51
C VAL A 153 7.04 10.04 -17.79
N GLN A 154 6.78 9.46 -18.95
CA GLN A 154 7.04 10.09 -20.22
C GLN A 154 5.89 11.01 -20.66
N LYS A 155 6.22 12.23 -21.07
CA LYS A 155 5.26 13.21 -21.58
C LYS A 155 4.01 13.39 -20.72
N LEU A 156 4.23 13.51 -19.40
CA LEU A 156 3.15 13.83 -18.46
C LEU A 156 2.38 15.05 -18.96
N ASN A 157 1.07 14.91 -19.15
CA ASN A 157 0.21 15.95 -19.74
C ASN A 157 0.75 16.53 -21.06
N GLY A 158 1.54 15.75 -21.81
CA GLY A 158 2.09 16.13 -23.10
C GLY A 158 3.35 17.02 -23.04
N HIS A 159 3.80 17.44 -21.86
CA HIS A 159 4.87 18.44 -21.72
C HIS A 159 6.04 18.01 -20.84
N TRP A 160 5.77 17.33 -19.72
CA TRP A 160 6.80 17.07 -18.70
C TRP A 160 7.25 15.61 -18.72
N ASP A 161 8.50 15.43 -18.38
CA ASP A 161 9.08 14.12 -18.18
C ASP A 161 9.49 13.96 -16.72
N GLY A 162 9.10 12.86 -16.11
CA GLY A 162 9.51 12.47 -14.77
C GLY A 162 10.68 11.49 -14.77
N PHE A 163 11.04 11.02 -13.60
CA PHE A 163 12.14 10.10 -13.36
C PHE A 163 11.69 8.92 -12.51
N VAL A 164 12.21 7.73 -12.77
CA VAL A 164 11.86 6.50 -12.06
C VAL A 164 12.97 6.07 -11.12
N ASN A 165 12.63 5.81 -9.87
CA ASN A 165 13.47 5.03 -8.96
C ASN A 165 13.03 3.57 -9.00
N ALA A 166 13.99 2.66 -9.22
CA ALA A 166 13.72 1.23 -9.29
C ALA A 166 14.76 0.44 -8.52
N ASP A 167 14.38 -0.74 -8.03
CA ASP A 167 15.23 -1.63 -7.26
C ASP A 167 15.63 -2.86 -8.08
N ILE A 168 16.82 -3.38 -7.82
CA ILE A 168 17.21 -4.73 -8.22
C ILE A 168 16.87 -5.67 -7.08
N PRO A 169 16.25 -6.83 -7.34
CA PRO A 169 15.92 -7.79 -6.29
C PRO A 169 17.18 -8.44 -5.71
N LEU A 170 17.07 -8.99 -4.49
CA LEU A 170 18.17 -9.76 -3.88
C LEU A 170 18.23 -11.20 -4.41
N VAL A 171 17.16 -11.64 -5.06
CA VAL A 171 17.03 -12.99 -5.62
C VAL A 171 16.35 -12.85 -6.98
N ASP A 172 16.84 -13.55 -8.00
CA ASP A 172 16.22 -13.55 -9.32
C ASP A 172 14.97 -14.45 -9.39
N ASP A 173 14.30 -14.44 -10.53
CA ASP A 173 13.10 -15.24 -10.81
C ASP A 173 13.31 -16.77 -10.75
N LYS A 174 14.57 -17.22 -10.75
CA LYS A 174 14.97 -18.63 -10.63
C LYS A 174 15.43 -19.03 -9.23
N GLY A 175 15.36 -18.09 -8.27
CA GLY A 175 15.81 -18.30 -6.90
C GLY A 175 17.31 -18.14 -6.69
N ALA A 176 18.08 -17.66 -7.68
CA ALA A 176 19.50 -17.43 -7.52
C ALA A 176 19.79 -16.08 -6.85
N ALA A 177 20.68 -16.09 -5.85
CA ALA A 177 21.02 -14.87 -5.12
C ALA A 177 21.77 -13.86 -5.98
N ILE A 178 21.36 -12.61 -5.92
CA ILE A 178 22.05 -11.44 -6.49
C ILE A 178 22.81 -10.78 -5.33
N ASP A 179 23.96 -11.32 -5.00
CA ASP A 179 24.77 -10.98 -3.81
C ASP A 179 26.06 -10.22 -4.13
N THR A 180 26.32 -9.94 -5.41
CA THR A 180 27.48 -9.20 -5.87
C THR A 180 27.11 -8.11 -6.87
N ILE A 181 27.92 -7.05 -6.94
CA ILE A 181 27.76 -5.97 -7.93
C ILE A 181 27.75 -6.53 -9.36
N ALA A 182 28.61 -7.51 -9.67
CA ALA A 182 28.66 -8.11 -10.99
C ALA A 182 27.33 -8.79 -11.37
N LYS A 183 26.71 -9.54 -10.44
CA LYS A 183 25.40 -10.16 -10.64
C LYS A 183 24.29 -9.11 -10.77
N ALA A 184 24.33 -8.05 -9.96
CA ALA A 184 23.35 -6.96 -10.04
C ALA A 184 23.43 -6.24 -11.40
N VAL A 185 24.62 -5.95 -11.90
CA VAL A 185 24.83 -5.35 -13.22
C VAL A 185 24.36 -6.28 -14.33
N ALA A 186 24.68 -7.57 -14.25
CA ALA A 186 24.23 -8.57 -15.22
C ALA A 186 22.71 -8.70 -15.24
N TRP A 187 22.06 -8.76 -14.06
CA TRP A 187 20.60 -8.80 -13.94
C TRP A 187 19.96 -7.55 -14.54
N LYS A 188 20.48 -6.35 -14.20
CA LYS A 188 20.04 -5.07 -14.75
C LYS A 188 20.05 -5.07 -16.28
N ALA A 189 21.14 -5.51 -16.89
CA ALA A 189 21.29 -5.58 -18.34
C ALA A 189 20.32 -6.60 -18.96
N ALA A 190 20.21 -7.79 -18.37
CA ALA A 190 19.36 -8.87 -18.87
C ALA A 190 17.87 -8.51 -18.82
N ASN A 191 17.43 -7.70 -17.85
CA ASN A 191 16.04 -7.30 -17.65
C ASN A 191 15.69 -5.92 -18.25
N GLY A 192 16.63 -5.28 -18.96
CA GLY A 192 16.37 -4.04 -19.69
C GLY A 192 16.25 -2.77 -18.82
N TYR A 193 16.86 -2.76 -17.61
CA TYR A 193 16.87 -1.58 -16.72
C TYR A 193 17.98 -0.58 -17.16
N THR A 194 17.88 -0.10 -18.40
CA THR A 194 18.91 0.73 -19.04
C THR A 194 18.44 2.13 -19.41
N SER A 195 17.21 2.50 -19.01
CA SER A 195 16.65 3.82 -19.34
C SER A 195 17.45 4.95 -18.69
N GLU A 196 17.75 6.01 -19.44
CA GLU A 196 18.33 7.25 -18.94
C GLU A 196 17.42 8.01 -17.98
N ARG A 197 16.10 7.69 -18.00
CA ARG A 197 15.08 8.28 -17.12
C ARG A 197 14.86 7.47 -15.87
N SER A 198 15.79 6.62 -15.49
CA SER A 198 15.69 5.84 -14.26
C SER A 198 17.01 5.74 -13.53
N LYS A 199 16.91 5.67 -12.21
CA LYS A 199 17.99 5.27 -11.33
C LYS A 199 17.64 3.94 -10.69
N VAL A 200 18.60 3.02 -10.74
CA VAL A 200 18.42 1.66 -10.24
C VAL A 200 19.31 1.46 -9.03
N TYR A 201 18.73 0.96 -7.96
CA TYR A 201 19.37 0.81 -6.66
C TYR A 201 19.61 -0.65 -6.32
N TRP A 202 20.72 -0.90 -5.65
CA TRP A 202 21.10 -2.19 -5.08
C TRP A 202 22.28 -1.97 -4.11
N PRO A 203 22.35 -2.70 -2.99
CA PRO A 203 21.33 -3.56 -2.39
C PRO A 203 20.25 -2.76 -1.65
N GLN A 204 19.31 -3.46 -1.03
CA GLN A 204 18.35 -2.88 -0.09
C GLN A 204 19.07 -2.38 1.17
N ILE A 205 18.46 -1.40 1.86
CA ILE A 205 19.03 -0.83 3.10
C ILE A 205 18.32 -1.44 4.31
N LYS A 206 19.09 -1.87 5.30
CA LYS A 206 18.56 -2.25 6.61
C LYS A 206 18.52 -1.03 7.51
N GLY A 207 17.33 -0.67 7.98
CA GLY A 207 17.12 0.43 8.90
C GLY A 207 17.57 0.13 10.32
N SER A 208 17.65 1.16 11.15
CA SER A 208 17.95 1.04 12.59
C SER A 208 16.88 0.27 13.37
N ASP A 209 15.67 0.19 12.84
CA ASP A 209 14.54 -0.60 13.37
C ASP A 209 14.62 -2.09 12.98
N GLY A 210 15.69 -2.50 12.29
CA GLY A 210 15.92 -3.86 11.82
C GLY A 210 15.17 -4.27 10.55
N LYS A 211 14.30 -3.40 10.03
CA LYS A 211 13.55 -3.65 8.79
C LYS A 211 14.40 -3.39 7.55
N VAL A 212 14.07 -4.06 6.48
CA VAL A 212 14.71 -3.89 5.17
C VAL A 212 13.83 -2.98 4.33
N TYR A 213 14.46 -1.98 3.74
CA TYR A 213 13.79 -0.95 2.93
C TYR A 213 14.27 -1.01 1.48
N HIS A 214 13.31 -0.86 0.57
CA HIS A 214 13.56 -0.53 -0.82
C HIS A 214 13.90 0.96 -0.93
N LEU A 215 14.67 1.34 -1.95
CA LEU A 215 15.15 2.72 -2.16
C LEU A 215 14.31 3.47 -3.19
#